data_99e5c57bd90502a9ecf14911ba58ddc8
#
_entry.id   99e5c57bd90502a9ecf14911ba58ddc8
#
_cell.length_a   1.000
_cell.length_b   1.000
_cell.length_c   1.000
_cell.angle_alpha   90.00
_cell.angle_beta   90.00
_cell.angle_gamma   90.00
#
_symmetry.space_group_name_H-M   'P 1'
#
loop_
_entity.id
_entity.type
_entity.pdbx_description
1 polymer ?
#
loop_
_entity_poly.entity_id
_entity_poly.type
_entity_poly.pdbx_seq_one_letter_code
_entity_poly.pdbx_strand_id
1 'polypeptide(L)'
;MPRFPHPAPENLRRDARPLLGRTALVTGASRRDGIGYAVARRLAAYGAGVYLHHHVPHDAAQPWGADPEGPEGVAAGVREARTDPAAVVAHGPGDLTDPTAPAELVATAIAALGTGRLDILVANHALSGHDGALDRIDVAMLDAHWATDTRSVILLVQAYARLRAALPARPPGGRVLMLTSGQDLAGGMPGEMAYALAKGALASATRTLATSLADLAVTVNTVNPGPVDTGYLDGEAHDAVAARFPSGRWGMPDDPARLLTWLATDEARWVTGQVIDSEGGFRRG
;
A
#
# COMPACT_ATOMS: atom_id res chain seq x y z
N MET A 1 -12.01 6.36 41.84
CA MET A 1 -12.09 5.50 40.66
C MET A 1 -11.26 6.14 39.54
N PRO A 2 -10.49 5.37 38.73
CA PRO A 2 -9.78 5.94 37.60
C PRO A 2 -10.78 6.58 36.65
N ARG A 3 -10.44 7.73 36.07
CA ARG A 3 -11.28 8.51 35.14
C ARG A 3 -11.58 7.73 33.85
N PHE A 4 -10.72 6.77 33.53
CA PHE A 4 -10.87 5.84 32.38
C PHE A 4 -10.57 4.43 32.86
N PRO A 5 -11.39 3.43 32.49
CA PRO A 5 -11.12 2.04 32.84
C PRO A 5 -9.87 1.55 32.07
N HIS A 6 -8.97 0.87 32.77
CA HIS A 6 -7.89 0.15 32.11
C HIS A 6 -8.43 -1.12 31.46
N PRO A 7 -7.87 -1.53 30.29
CA PRO A 7 -8.24 -2.80 29.70
C PRO A 7 -7.96 -3.97 30.65
N ALA A 8 -8.80 -4.99 30.62
CA ALA A 8 -8.55 -6.21 31.36
C ALA A 8 -7.28 -6.91 30.83
N PRO A 9 -6.53 -7.65 31.67
CA PRO A 9 -5.24 -8.26 31.30
C PRO A 9 -5.29 -9.13 30.04
N GLU A 10 -6.39 -9.83 29.80
CA GLU A 10 -6.61 -10.62 28.58
C GLU A 10 -6.63 -9.77 27.32
N ASN A 11 -7.11 -8.53 27.38
CA ASN A 11 -7.15 -7.58 26.28
C ASN A 11 -5.81 -6.87 26.02
N LEU A 12 -4.79 -7.12 26.86
CA LEU A 12 -3.43 -6.64 26.65
C LEU A 12 -2.60 -7.60 25.80
N ARG A 13 -3.09 -8.81 25.56
CA ARG A 13 -2.41 -9.80 24.70
C ARG A 13 -2.68 -9.49 23.23
N ARG A 14 -1.67 -9.76 22.39
CA ARG A 14 -1.86 -9.68 20.93
C ARG A 14 -2.81 -10.77 20.46
N ASP A 15 -3.79 -10.38 19.67
CA ASP A 15 -4.59 -11.31 18.89
C ASP A 15 -3.73 -11.92 17.78
N ALA A 16 -3.79 -13.23 17.60
CA ALA A 16 -3.10 -13.93 16.53
C ALA A 16 -3.73 -13.66 15.16
N ARG A 17 -5.02 -13.31 15.12
CA ARG A 17 -5.79 -13.01 13.91
C ARG A 17 -6.55 -11.70 14.02
N PRO A 18 -5.83 -10.56 14.17
CA PRO A 18 -6.45 -9.26 14.48
C PRO A 18 -7.31 -8.70 13.33
N LEU A 19 -7.27 -9.32 12.16
CA LEU A 19 -8.04 -8.92 10.97
C LEU A 19 -9.09 -9.97 10.57
N LEU A 20 -9.42 -10.91 11.47
CA LEU A 20 -10.43 -11.93 11.21
C LEU A 20 -11.76 -11.30 10.78
N GLY A 21 -12.31 -11.77 9.63
CA GLY A 21 -13.55 -11.29 9.06
C GLY A 21 -13.48 -9.89 8.43
N ARG A 22 -12.31 -9.27 8.34
CA ARG A 22 -12.08 -8.03 7.58
C ARG A 22 -11.72 -8.32 6.14
N THR A 23 -11.91 -7.33 5.27
CA THR A 23 -11.59 -7.39 3.84
C THR A 23 -10.64 -6.28 3.44
N ALA A 24 -9.71 -6.62 2.54
CA ALA A 24 -8.67 -5.71 2.07
C ALA A 24 -8.57 -5.70 0.55
N LEU A 25 -8.33 -4.53 -0.03
CA LEU A 25 -7.86 -4.34 -1.40
C LEU A 25 -6.40 -3.88 -1.34
N VAL A 26 -5.52 -4.59 -2.04
CA VAL A 26 -4.11 -4.21 -2.20
C VAL A 26 -3.84 -3.97 -3.67
N THR A 27 -3.44 -2.74 -4.03
CA THR A 27 -3.11 -2.40 -5.41
C THR A 27 -1.62 -2.60 -5.70
N GLY A 28 -1.28 -2.92 -6.96
CA GLY A 28 0.11 -3.15 -7.37
C GLY A 28 0.73 -4.41 -6.74
N ALA A 29 -0.04 -5.48 -6.65
CA ALA A 29 0.42 -6.78 -6.16
C ALA A 29 0.62 -7.75 -7.33
N SER A 30 1.45 -7.36 -8.30
CA SER A 30 1.67 -8.09 -9.56
C SER A 30 2.78 -9.13 -9.49
N ARG A 31 3.69 -9.04 -8.50
CA ARG A 31 4.89 -9.89 -8.38
C ARG A 31 5.14 -10.31 -6.94
N ARG A 32 5.68 -11.52 -6.75
CA ARG A 32 6.01 -12.07 -5.43
C ARG A 32 7.15 -11.35 -4.72
N ASP A 33 8.02 -10.67 -5.47
CA ASP A 33 9.11 -9.86 -4.91
C ASP A 33 8.68 -8.43 -4.55
N GLY A 34 7.39 -8.08 -4.71
CA GLY A 34 6.86 -6.75 -4.46
C GLY A 34 6.35 -6.54 -3.04
N ILE A 35 6.35 -5.26 -2.61
CA ILE A 35 5.78 -4.83 -1.31
C ILE A 35 4.29 -5.21 -1.23
N GLY A 36 3.53 -5.01 -2.33
CA GLY A 36 2.09 -5.33 -2.37
C GLY A 36 1.79 -6.78 -2.05
N TYR A 37 2.59 -7.71 -2.58
CA TYR A 37 2.47 -9.12 -2.25
C TYR A 37 2.79 -9.42 -0.79
N ALA A 38 3.87 -8.86 -0.25
CA ALA A 38 4.25 -9.05 1.15
C ALA A 38 3.15 -8.54 2.10
N VAL A 39 2.55 -7.38 1.80
CA VAL A 39 1.41 -6.83 2.54
C VAL A 39 0.21 -7.77 2.46
N ALA A 40 -0.15 -8.22 1.26
CA ALA A 40 -1.29 -9.11 1.04
C ALA A 40 -1.15 -10.43 1.81
N ARG A 41 0.05 -11.05 1.79
CA ARG A 41 0.33 -12.26 2.59
C ARG A 41 0.15 -12.03 4.07
N ARG A 42 0.63 -10.91 4.60
CA ARG A 42 0.47 -10.59 6.02
C ARG A 42 -0.96 -10.32 6.42
N LEU A 43 -1.73 -9.61 5.58
CA LEU A 43 -3.16 -9.39 5.81
C LEU A 43 -3.92 -10.72 5.85
N ALA A 44 -3.63 -11.63 4.92
CA ALA A 44 -4.21 -12.98 4.89
C ALA A 44 -3.80 -13.82 6.13
N ALA A 45 -2.52 -13.75 6.54
CA ALA A 45 -2.01 -14.40 7.74
C ALA A 45 -2.66 -13.86 9.03
N TYR A 46 -3.12 -12.61 9.03
CA TYR A 46 -3.86 -11.98 10.13
C TYR A 46 -5.38 -12.22 10.06
N GLY A 47 -5.83 -13.02 9.09
CA GLY A 47 -7.22 -13.48 8.98
C GLY A 47 -8.10 -12.67 8.02
N ALA A 48 -7.56 -11.70 7.28
CA ALA A 48 -8.34 -10.92 6.33
C ALA A 48 -8.60 -11.67 5.01
N GLY A 49 -9.77 -11.43 4.40
CA GLY A 49 -9.97 -11.65 2.97
C GLY A 49 -9.24 -10.58 2.15
N VAL A 50 -8.60 -10.96 1.05
CA VAL A 50 -7.74 -10.05 0.28
C VAL A 50 -8.07 -10.09 -1.21
N TYR A 51 -8.27 -8.92 -1.80
CA TYR A 51 -8.30 -8.74 -3.25
C TYR A 51 -6.98 -8.10 -3.72
N LEU A 52 -6.33 -8.74 -4.69
CA LEU A 52 -5.07 -8.32 -5.29
C LEU A 52 -5.35 -7.64 -6.63
N HIS A 53 -5.03 -6.37 -6.75
CA HIS A 53 -5.01 -5.71 -8.05
C HIS A 53 -3.62 -5.80 -8.66
N HIS A 54 -3.56 -6.07 -9.96
CA HIS A 54 -2.34 -6.16 -10.75
C HIS A 54 -2.47 -5.46 -12.11
N HIS A 55 -1.33 -4.99 -12.63
CA HIS A 55 -1.21 -4.44 -13.99
C HIS A 55 0.05 -5.02 -14.65
N VAL A 56 -0.06 -6.26 -15.13
CA VAL A 56 1.04 -7.03 -15.71
C VAL A 56 1.77 -6.33 -16.85
N PRO A 57 1.10 -5.54 -17.75
CA PRO A 57 1.81 -4.84 -18.82
C PRO A 57 2.92 -3.91 -18.33
N HIS A 58 2.75 -3.27 -17.15
CA HIS A 58 3.80 -2.44 -16.57
C HIS A 58 5.03 -3.28 -16.21
N ASP A 59 4.85 -4.37 -15.45
CA ASP A 59 5.96 -5.22 -15.03
C ASP A 59 6.66 -5.88 -16.22
N ALA A 60 5.91 -6.34 -17.22
CA ALA A 60 6.45 -6.94 -18.42
C ALA A 60 7.32 -5.99 -19.25
N ALA A 61 7.08 -4.69 -19.17
CA ALA A 61 7.85 -3.66 -19.84
C ALA A 61 9.12 -3.23 -19.07
N GLN A 62 9.28 -3.68 -17.83
CA GLN A 62 10.42 -3.32 -16.98
C GLN A 62 11.55 -4.37 -17.05
N PRO A 63 12.80 -4.01 -16.69
CA PRO A 63 13.92 -4.95 -16.69
C PRO A 63 13.72 -6.18 -15.79
N TRP A 64 12.95 -6.08 -14.71
CA TRP A 64 12.67 -7.19 -13.80
C TRP A 64 11.58 -8.16 -14.32
N GLY A 65 10.80 -7.77 -15.34
CA GLY A 65 9.75 -8.60 -15.92
C GLY A 65 8.54 -8.86 -15.02
N ALA A 66 7.56 -9.56 -15.57
CA ALA A 66 6.40 -10.04 -14.85
C ALA A 66 6.75 -11.26 -13.98
N ASP A 67 5.90 -11.55 -12.98
CA ASP A 67 6.04 -12.79 -12.20
C ASP A 67 5.93 -14.02 -13.09
N PRO A 68 6.86 -14.98 -13.03
CA PRO A 68 6.89 -16.14 -13.93
C PRO A 68 5.68 -17.06 -13.80
N GLU A 69 5.00 -17.09 -12.65
CA GLU A 69 3.77 -17.85 -12.43
C GLU A 69 2.50 -17.00 -12.68
N GLY A 70 2.70 -15.73 -13.06
CA GLY A 70 1.62 -14.78 -13.32
C GLY A 70 0.76 -14.43 -12.10
N PRO A 71 -0.34 -13.69 -12.30
CA PRO A 71 -1.18 -13.23 -11.20
C PRO A 71 -1.81 -14.35 -10.38
N GLU A 72 -2.09 -15.49 -10.98
CA GLU A 72 -2.63 -16.66 -10.25
C GLU A 72 -1.59 -17.25 -9.29
N GLY A 73 -0.31 -17.34 -9.69
CA GLY A 73 0.77 -17.78 -8.81
C GLY A 73 0.97 -16.81 -7.63
N VAL A 74 0.88 -15.50 -7.87
CA VAL A 74 0.89 -14.47 -6.82
C VAL A 74 -0.28 -14.68 -5.85
N ALA A 75 -1.51 -14.87 -6.35
CA ALA A 75 -2.68 -15.12 -5.52
C ALA A 75 -2.60 -16.45 -4.76
N ALA A 76 -2.03 -17.50 -5.36
CA ALA A 76 -1.79 -18.79 -4.70
C ALA A 76 -0.88 -18.63 -3.47
N GLY A 77 0.23 -17.91 -3.59
CA GLY A 77 1.13 -17.65 -2.46
C GLY A 77 0.48 -16.83 -1.33
N VAL A 78 -0.51 -16.00 -1.63
CA VAL A 78 -1.32 -15.32 -0.60
C VAL A 78 -2.32 -16.29 0.04
N ARG A 79 -2.95 -17.19 -0.75
CA ARG A 79 -3.85 -18.23 -0.21
C ARG A 79 -3.15 -19.18 0.76
N GLU A 80 -1.90 -19.53 0.48
CA GLU A 80 -1.08 -20.36 1.37
C GLU A 80 -0.83 -19.70 2.73
N ALA A 81 -0.76 -18.39 2.78
CA ALA A 81 -0.55 -17.64 4.01
C ALA A 81 -1.81 -17.47 4.86
N ARG A 82 -3.01 -17.85 4.38
CA ARG A 82 -4.27 -17.68 5.12
C ARG A 82 -4.26 -18.48 6.42
N THR A 83 -4.74 -17.86 7.48
CA THR A 83 -5.02 -18.49 8.77
C THR A 83 -6.52 -18.72 8.99
N ASP A 84 -7.36 -18.09 8.19
CA ASP A 84 -8.81 -18.32 8.14
C ASP A 84 -9.18 -19.00 6.82
N PRO A 85 -9.62 -20.28 6.82
CA PRO A 85 -10.04 -20.97 5.61
C PRO A 85 -11.23 -20.31 4.89
N ALA A 86 -12.06 -19.56 5.62
CA ALA A 86 -13.21 -18.85 5.05
C ALA A 86 -12.83 -17.52 4.38
N ALA A 87 -11.62 -16.99 4.65
CA ALA A 87 -11.17 -15.76 4.04
C ALA A 87 -10.95 -15.95 2.52
N VAL A 88 -11.60 -15.12 1.73
CA VAL A 88 -11.48 -15.15 0.27
C VAL A 88 -10.18 -14.45 -0.15
N VAL A 89 -9.42 -15.07 -1.06
CA VAL A 89 -8.32 -14.44 -1.79
C VAL A 89 -8.66 -14.46 -3.27
N ALA A 90 -8.88 -13.29 -3.83
CA ALA A 90 -9.18 -13.07 -5.24
C ALA A 90 -8.22 -12.05 -5.86
N HIS A 91 -8.18 -11.98 -7.17
CA HIS A 91 -7.35 -10.99 -7.88
C HIS A 91 -8.02 -10.55 -9.19
N GLY A 92 -7.56 -9.45 -9.73
CA GLY A 92 -7.98 -8.97 -11.04
C GLY A 92 -7.08 -7.86 -11.58
N PRO A 93 -7.08 -7.71 -12.91
CA PRO A 93 -6.32 -6.67 -13.60
C PRO A 93 -7.01 -5.31 -13.50
N GLY A 94 -6.23 -4.25 -13.75
CA GLY A 94 -6.74 -2.90 -13.96
C GLY A 94 -5.65 -1.96 -14.44
N ASP A 95 -5.97 -1.06 -15.35
CA ASP A 95 -5.12 0.08 -15.68
C ASP A 95 -5.63 1.30 -14.92
N LEU A 96 -4.94 1.66 -13.84
CA LEU A 96 -5.35 2.77 -12.99
C LEU A 96 -5.03 4.16 -13.59
N THR A 97 -4.45 4.22 -14.77
CA THR A 97 -4.37 5.47 -15.55
C THR A 97 -5.73 5.87 -16.13
N ASP A 98 -6.64 4.90 -16.35
CA ASP A 98 -8.03 5.17 -16.69
C ASP A 98 -8.76 5.77 -15.47
N PRO A 99 -9.36 6.97 -15.58
CA PRO A 99 -10.02 7.61 -14.46
C PRO A 99 -11.27 6.88 -13.94
N THR A 100 -11.84 5.93 -14.69
CA THR A 100 -12.99 5.11 -14.26
C THR A 100 -12.57 3.86 -13.50
N ALA A 101 -11.38 3.31 -13.81
CA ALA A 101 -10.88 2.07 -13.26
C ALA A 101 -10.80 2.03 -11.71
N PRO A 102 -10.46 3.11 -10.98
CA PRO A 102 -10.44 3.08 -9.52
C PRO A 102 -11.79 2.74 -8.89
N ALA A 103 -12.89 3.29 -9.41
CA ALA A 103 -14.22 3.00 -8.88
C ALA A 103 -14.69 1.58 -9.23
N GLU A 104 -14.40 1.13 -10.45
CA GLU A 104 -14.70 -0.22 -10.92
C GLU A 104 -13.92 -1.27 -10.14
N LEU A 105 -12.63 -1.00 -9.83
CA LEU A 105 -11.79 -1.88 -9.04
C LEU A 105 -12.33 -2.07 -7.62
N VAL A 106 -12.75 -0.99 -6.95
CA VAL A 106 -13.35 -1.08 -5.61
C VAL A 106 -14.62 -1.91 -5.65
N ALA A 107 -15.50 -1.69 -6.62
CA ALA A 107 -16.74 -2.45 -6.78
C ALA A 107 -16.47 -3.94 -7.05
N THR A 108 -15.52 -4.25 -7.94
CA THR A 108 -15.12 -5.61 -8.29
C THR A 108 -14.52 -6.34 -7.08
N ALA A 109 -13.66 -5.67 -6.30
CA ALA A 109 -13.07 -6.24 -5.10
C ALA A 109 -14.14 -6.63 -4.07
N ILE A 110 -15.13 -5.77 -3.84
CA ILE A 110 -16.23 -6.04 -2.92
C ILE A 110 -17.07 -7.23 -3.38
N ALA A 111 -17.40 -7.27 -4.66
CA ALA A 111 -18.17 -8.37 -5.23
C ALA A 111 -17.42 -9.71 -5.10
N ALA A 112 -16.11 -9.72 -5.42
CA ALA A 112 -15.29 -10.91 -5.33
C ALA A 112 -15.08 -11.39 -3.89
N LEU A 113 -14.96 -10.47 -2.92
CA LEU A 113 -14.81 -10.81 -1.50
C LEU A 113 -16.11 -11.22 -0.83
N GLY A 114 -17.28 -10.97 -1.46
CA GLY A 114 -18.58 -11.46 -1.04
C GLY A 114 -19.15 -10.91 0.28
N THR A 115 -18.52 -9.88 0.85
CA THR A 115 -18.91 -9.32 2.17
C THR A 115 -19.76 -8.05 2.08
N GLY A 116 -19.94 -7.51 0.88
CA GLY A 116 -20.65 -6.24 0.65
C GLY A 116 -19.92 -5.00 1.21
N ARG A 117 -18.68 -5.15 1.69
CA ARG A 117 -17.89 -4.07 2.29
C ARG A 117 -16.40 -4.22 1.96
N LEU A 118 -15.68 -3.13 2.12
CA LEU A 118 -14.22 -3.08 2.10
C LEU A 118 -13.75 -2.37 3.37
N ASP A 119 -12.92 -3.02 4.17
CA ASP A 119 -12.44 -2.48 5.45
C ASP A 119 -11.09 -1.79 5.31
N ILE A 120 -10.21 -2.31 4.45
CA ILE A 120 -8.83 -1.88 4.30
C ILE A 120 -8.53 -1.60 2.82
N LEU A 121 -8.03 -0.41 2.52
CA LEU A 121 -7.47 -0.05 1.21
C LEU A 121 -5.97 0.19 1.37
N VAL A 122 -5.15 -0.56 0.63
CA VAL A 122 -3.71 -0.36 0.51
C VAL A 122 -3.40 0.08 -0.91
N ALA A 123 -3.14 1.37 -1.09
CA ALA A 123 -2.74 1.97 -2.36
C ALA A 123 -1.20 1.90 -2.50
N ASN A 124 -0.73 0.78 -3.05
CA ASN A 124 0.70 0.47 -3.17
C ASN A 124 1.23 0.62 -4.60
N HIS A 125 0.37 0.58 -5.62
CA HIS A 125 0.81 0.69 -7.01
C HIS A 125 1.56 2.01 -7.28
N ALA A 126 2.49 1.95 -8.23
CA ALA A 126 3.23 3.10 -8.71
C ALA A 126 3.72 2.85 -10.13
N LEU A 127 3.93 3.93 -10.87
CA LEU A 127 4.70 3.92 -12.10
C LEU A 127 6.19 3.91 -11.75
N SER A 128 6.97 3.08 -12.40
CA SER A 128 8.43 3.05 -12.29
C SER A 128 9.06 3.38 -13.63
N GLY A 129 10.14 4.14 -13.62
CA GLY A 129 10.76 4.63 -14.85
C GLY A 129 9.94 5.73 -15.52
N HIS A 130 10.24 6.05 -16.78
CA HIS A 130 9.63 7.15 -17.52
C HIS A 130 9.69 8.47 -16.73
N ASP A 131 10.86 8.80 -16.23
CA ASP A 131 11.14 9.95 -15.37
C ASP A 131 12.52 10.52 -15.66
N GLY A 132 12.87 11.66 -15.08
CA GLY A 132 14.13 12.32 -15.31
C GLY A 132 14.44 13.42 -14.30
N ALA A 133 15.68 13.91 -14.40
CA ALA A 133 16.09 15.12 -13.72
C ALA A 133 15.43 16.36 -14.33
N LEU A 134 15.53 17.50 -13.64
CA LEU A 134 14.84 18.74 -14.01
C LEU A 134 15.11 19.21 -15.46
N ASP A 135 16.31 18.96 -15.98
CA ASP A 135 16.71 19.31 -17.35
C ASP A 135 16.17 18.36 -18.43
N ARG A 136 15.58 17.22 -18.04
CA ARG A 136 15.06 16.18 -18.94
C ARG A 136 13.58 15.89 -18.78
N ILE A 137 12.96 16.46 -17.75
CA ILE A 137 11.54 16.23 -17.48
C ILE A 137 10.68 16.85 -18.59
N ASP A 138 9.66 16.15 -19.01
CA ASP A 138 8.67 16.62 -19.97
C ASP A 138 7.22 16.45 -19.47
N VAL A 139 6.28 16.97 -20.25
CA VAL A 139 4.85 16.93 -19.89
C VAL A 139 4.32 15.50 -19.80
N ALA A 140 4.79 14.60 -20.69
CA ALA A 140 4.31 13.22 -20.71
C ALA A 140 4.74 12.46 -19.45
N MET A 141 5.97 12.68 -18.99
CA MET A 141 6.48 12.14 -17.72
C MET A 141 5.65 12.61 -16.53
N LEU A 142 5.41 13.92 -16.44
CA LEU A 142 4.59 14.51 -15.37
C LEU A 142 3.16 13.97 -15.37
N ASP A 143 2.52 13.93 -16.53
CA ASP A 143 1.13 13.45 -16.66
C ASP A 143 1.01 11.97 -16.34
N ALA A 144 1.96 11.14 -16.76
CA ALA A 144 1.95 9.70 -16.50
C ALA A 144 2.05 9.39 -15.01
N HIS A 145 3.03 9.99 -14.31
CA HIS A 145 3.18 9.84 -12.86
C HIS A 145 2.00 10.42 -12.10
N TRP A 146 1.51 11.60 -12.52
CA TRP A 146 0.31 12.17 -11.90
C TRP A 146 -0.90 11.25 -12.05
N ALA A 147 -1.13 10.72 -13.25
CA ALA A 147 -2.26 9.83 -13.51
C ALA A 147 -2.21 8.55 -12.67
N THR A 148 -1.02 7.90 -12.63
CA THR A 148 -0.84 6.62 -11.97
C THR A 148 -0.67 6.77 -10.46
N ASP A 149 0.25 7.63 -10.02
CA ASP A 149 0.72 7.61 -8.63
C ASP A 149 -0.10 8.52 -7.70
N THR A 150 -0.81 9.52 -8.26
CA THR A 150 -1.58 10.48 -7.45
C THR A 150 -3.07 10.43 -7.75
N ARG A 151 -3.50 10.75 -8.98
CA ARG A 151 -4.92 10.84 -9.33
C ARG A 151 -5.65 9.54 -9.05
N SER A 152 -5.10 8.42 -9.46
CA SER A 152 -5.69 7.10 -9.26
C SER A 152 -5.88 6.78 -7.78
N VAL A 153 -4.87 7.08 -6.93
CA VAL A 153 -4.92 6.85 -5.48
C VAL A 153 -6.03 7.69 -4.85
N ILE A 154 -6.14 8.97 -5.20
CA ILE A 154 -7.21 9.84 -4.70
C ILE A 154 -8.59 9.35 -5.13
N LEU A 155 -8.74 8.87 -6.38
CA LEU A 155 -9.99 8.30 -6.87
C LEU A 155 -10.33 6.96 -6.20
N LEU A 156 -9.35 6.11 -5.88
CA LEU A 156 -9.54 4.91 -5.05
C LEU A 156 -10.05 5.26 -3.65
N VAL A 157 -9.43 6.23 -2.99
CA VAL A 157 -9.87 6.72 -1.67
C VAL A 157 -11.28 7.30 -1.74
N GLN A 158 -11.60 8.04 -2.80
CA GLN A 158 -12.96 8.58 -3.00
C GLN A 158 -13.98 7.46 -3.17
N ALA A 159 -13.70 6.44 -4.00
CA ALA A 159 -14.58 5.30 -4.20
C ALA A 159 -14.80 4.53 -2.90
N TYR A 160 -13.71 4.28 -2.14
CA TYR A 160 -13.75 3.67 -0.82
C TYR A 160 -14.61 4.48 0.17
N ALA A 161 -14.45 5.80 0.21
CA ALA A 161 -15.22 6.68 1.08
C ALA A 161 -16.72 6.66 0.76
N ARG A 162 -17.09 6.72 -0.53
CA ARG A 162 -18.48 6.61 -0.98
C ARG A 162 -19.12 5.29 -0.55
N LEU A 163 -18.40 4.19 -0.71
CA LEU A 163 -18.84 2.90 -0.23
C LEU A 163 -19.11 2.90 1.28
N ARG A 164 -18.16 3.36 2.07
CA ARG A 164 -18.32 3.39 3.54
C ARG A 164 -19.46 4.30 3.98
N ALA A 165 -19.68 5.42 3.30
CA ALA A 165 -20.79 6.31 3.58
C ALA A 165 -22.17 5.66 3.30
N ALA A 166 -22.22 4.73 2.35
CA ALA A 166 -23.46 4.03 1.96
C ALA A 166 -23.80 2.83 2.88
N LEU A 167 -22.89 2.39 3.75
CA LEU A 167 -23.16 1.26 4.65
C LEU A 167 -24.24 1.62 5.69
N PRO A 168 -25.25 0.77 5.92
CA PRO A 168 -26.34 1.00 6.88
C PRO A 168 -25.84 1.17 8.32
N ALA A 169 -24.83 0.42 8.69
CA ALA A 169 -24.09 0.57 9.94
C ALA A 169 -22.62 0.72 9.58
N ARG A 170 -21.99 1.78 10.07
CA ARG A 170 -20.57 2.03 9.81
C ARG A 170 -19.74 1.17 10.76
N PRO A 171 -19.20 0.02 10.33
CA PRO A 171 -18.34 -0.76 11.21
C PRO A 171 -17.10 0.08 11.55
N PRO A 172 -16.64 0.07 12.80
CA PRO A 172 -15.38 0.72 13.17
C PRO A 172 -14.21 0.10 12.41
N GLY A 173 -13.12 0.81 12.32
CA GLY A 173 -11.87 0.25 11.84
C GLY A 173 -11.63 0.31 10.33
N GLY A 174 -12.20 1.27 9.61
CA GLY A 174 -11.78 1.56 8.23
C GLY A 174 -10.33 2.02 8.17
N ARG A 175 -9.58 1.56 7.16
CA ARG A 175 -8.15 1.86 6.99
C ARG A 175 -7.84 2.23 5.55
N VAL A 176 -7.15 3.34 5.37
CA VAL A 176 -6.51 3.74 4.10
C VAL A 176 -5.03 3.86 4.36
N LEU A 177 -4.25 3.08 3.64
CA LEU A 177 -2.80 3.04 3.71
C LEU A 177 -2.26 3.37 2.32
N MET A 178 -1.44 4.41 2.22
CA MET A 178 -0.83 4.86 0.98
C MET A 178 0.69 4.71 1.08
N LEU A 179 1.35 4.56 -0.07
CA LEU A 179 2.81 4.57 -0.12
C LEU A 179 3.30 5.84 -0.81
N THR A 180 4.19 6.53 -0.11
CA THR A 180 4.99 7.65 -0.63
C THR A 180 6.44 7.22 -0.83
N SER A 181 7.36 8.15 -0.91
CA SER A 181 8.80 7.92 -1.04
C SER A 181 9.57 8.96 -0.21
N GLY A 182 10.89 8.98 -0.34
CA GLY A 182 11.76 9.88 0.42
C GLY A 182 12.00 11.24 -0.24
N GLN A 183 11.09 11.74 -1.06
CA GLN A 183 11.23 12.95 -1.87
C GLN A 183 11.40 14.25 -1.05
N ASP A 184 10.88 14.28 0.16
CA ASP A 184 10.93 15.40 1.10
C ASP A 184 11.99 15.23 2.20
N LEU A 185 12.79 14.17 2.13
CA LEU A 185 13.90 13.91 3.02
C LEU A 185 15.22 14.50 2.47
N ALA A 186 16.26 14.55 3.32
CA ALA A 186 17.56 15.09 2.94
C ALA A 186 18.08 14.49 1.62
N GLY A 187 18.52 15.35 0.71
CA GLY A 187 18.99 14.98 -0.63
C GLY A 187 17.90 14.87 -1.69
N GLY A 188 16.64 14.73 -1.32
CA GLY A 188 15.53 14.60 -2.28
C GLY A 188 15.70 13.44 -3.27
N MET A 189 15.07 13.57 -4.44
CA MET A 189 15.13 12.59 -5.54
C MET A 189 15.42 13.29 -6.88
N PRO A 190 16.62 13.86 -7.07
CA PRO A 190 16.90 14.77 -8.20
C PRO A 190 16.85 14.09 -9.58
N GLY A 191 16.93 12.76 -9.65
CA GLY A 191 16.81 11.99 -10.91
C GLY A 191 15.41 11.51 -11.23
N GLU A 192 14.44 11.74 -10.34
CA GLU A 192 13.06 11.19 -10.41
C GLU A 192 12.04 12.29 -10.09
N MET A 193 12.04 13.36 -10.88
CA MET A 193 11.29 14.58 -10.59
C MET A 193 9.78 14.36 -10.65
N ALA A 194 9.25 13.65 -11.66
CA ALA A 194 7.83 13.40 -11.80
C ALA A 194 7.30 12.49 -10.69
N TYR A 195 8.04 11.42 -10.39
CA TYR A 195 7.73 10.52 -9.28
C TYR A 195 7.75 11.24 -7.93
N ALA A 196 8.80 12.03 -7.68
CA ALA A 196 8.93 12.81 -6.45
C ALA A 196 7.75 13.76 -6.22
N LEU A 197 7.30 14.47 -7.28
CA LEU A 197 6.14 15.36 -7.23
C LEU A 197 4.85 14.56 -6.94
N ALA A 198 4.65 13.45 -7.64
CA ALA A 198 3.45 12.63 -7.47
C ALA A 198 3.38 11.99 -6.08
N LYS A 199 4.47 11.45 -5.57
CA LYS A 199 4.54 10.88 -4.21
C LYS A 199 4.46 11.95 -3.13
N GLY A 200 5.05 13.13 -3.37
CA GLY A 200 4.92 14.28 -2.48
C GLY A 200 3.49 14.77 -2.34
N ALA A 201 2.70 14.73 -3.42
CA ALA A 201 1.28 15.05 -3.38
C ALA A 201 0.50 14.12 -2.43
N LEU A 202 0.78 12.81 -2.42
CA LEU A 202 0.16 11.86 -1.48
C LEU A 202 0.55 12.15 -0.03
N ALA A 203 1.83 12.41 0.23
CA ALA A 203 2.31 12.79 1.55
C ALA A 203 1.58 14.05 2.06
N SER A 204 1.48 15.07 1.21
CA SER A 204 0.76 16.32 1.52
C SER A 204 -0.74 16.11 1.75
N ALA A 205 -1.39 15.24 0.97
CA ALA A 205 -2.82 14.97 1.06
C ALA A 205 -3.21 14.15 2.31
N THR A 206 -2.27 13.44 2.93
CA THR A 206 -2.55 12.45 3.99
C THR A 206 -3.38 13.02 5.14
N ARG A 207 -2.99 14.16 5.68
CA ARG A 207 -3.70 14.78 6.82
C ARG A 207 -5.08 15.30 6.42
N THR A 208 -5.19 15.86 5.21
CA THR A 208 -6.48 16.32 4.66
C THR A 208 -7.44 15.15 4.49
N LEU A 209 -6.99 14.03 3.93
CA LEU A 209 -7.79 12.82 3.78
C LEU A 209 -8.20 12.23 5.12
N ALA A 210 -7.29 12.20 6.11
CA ALA A 210 -7.59 11.72 7.46
C ALA A 210 -8.70 12.53 8.11
N THR A 211 -8.66 13.86 7.98
CA THR A 211 -9.71 14.75 8.49
C THR A 211 -11.03 14.52 7.75
N SER A 212 -10.99 14.41 6.42
CA SER A 212 -12.19 14.23 5.58
C SER A 212 -12.90 12.91 5.83
N LEU A 213 -12.18 11.88 6.27
CA LEU A 213 -12.71 10.53 6.48
C LEU A 213 -12.98 10.18 7.95
N ALA A 214 -12.73 11.12 8.88
CA ALA A 214 -12.89 10.87 10.32
C ALA A 214 -14.32 10.47 10.69
N ASP A 215 -15.35 11.15 10.15
CA ASP A 215 -16.75 10.84 10.38
C ASP A 215 -17.20 9.48 9.80
N LEU A 216 -16.38 8.88 8.94
CA LEU A 216 -16.59 7.53 8.40
C LEU A 216 -15.87 6.46 9.23
N ALA A 217 -15.29 6.83 10.38
CA ALA A 217 -14.46 5.96 11.24
C ALA A 217 -13.30 5.30 10.45
N VAL A 218 -12.60 6.10 9.61
CA VAL A 218 -11.47 5.67 8.78
C VAL A 218 -10.20 6.37 9.25
N THR A 219 -9.13 5.62 9.49
CA THR A 219 -7.80 6.19 9.61
C THR A 219 -7.10 6.22 8.25
N VAL A 220 -6.31 7.26 8.01
CA VAL A 220 -5.51 7.41 6.79
C VAL A 220 -4.06 7.66 7.18
N ASN A 221 -3.16 6.81 6.73
CA ASN A 221 -1.73 6.98 6.95
C ASN A 221 -0.96 6.67 5.67
N THR A 222 0.17 7.32 5.52
CA THR A 222 1.07 7.14 4.38
C THR A 222 2.42 6.66 4.90
N VAL A 223 3.02 5.70 4.22
CA VAL A 223 4.31 5.13 4.58
C VAL A 223 5.30 5.39 3.46
N ASN A 224 6.45 5.95 3.80
CA ASN A 224 7.65 5.90 2.98
C ASN A 224 8.40 4.62 3.36
N PRO A 225 8.49 3.62 2.46
CA PRO A 225 9.16 2.35 2.75
C PRO A 225 10.69 2.43 2.70
N GLY A 226 11.24 3.55 2.20
CA GLY A 226 12.64 3.64 1.83
C GLY A 226 13.01 2.73 0.65
N PRO A 227 14.31 2.57 0.35
CA PRO A 227 14.75 1.62 -0.64
C PRO A 227 14.48 0.19 -0.18
N VAL A 228 13.63 -0.51 -0.94
CA VAL A 228 13.26 -1.91 -0.72
C VAL A 228 13.71 -2.70 -1.94
N ASP A 229 14.41 -3.79 -1.72
CA ASP A 229 14.84 -4.69 -2.80
C ASP A 229 13.62 -5.45 -3.36
N THR A 230 13.14 -4.98 -4.47
CA THR A 230 12.08 -5.63 -5.27
C THR A 230 12.61 -6.09 -6.64
N GLY A 231 13.94 -6.22 -6.77
CA GLY A 231 14.60 -6.69 -7.98
C GLY A 231 14.78 -5.62 -9.07
N TYR A 232 14.73 -4.32 -8.73
CA TYR A 232 14.88 -3.23 -9.71
C TYR A 232 16.32 -2.75 -9.90
N LEU A 233 17.25 -3.14 -9.04
CA LEU A 233 18.68 -2.91 -9.18
C LEU A 233 19.47 -4.21 -8.99
N ASP A 234 20.61 -4.30 -9.64
CA ASP A 234 21.55 -5.40 -9.51
C ASP A 234 23.00 -4.89 -9.47
N GLY A 235 23.94 -5.80 -9.26
CA GLY A 235 25.38 -5.56 -9.32
C GLY A 235 25.87 -4.40 -8.43
N GLU A 236 26.80 -3.61 -8.94
CA GLU A 236 27.45 -2.52 -8.18
C GLU A 236 26.47 -1.45 -7.68
N ALA A 237 25.39 -1.18 -8.43
CA ALA A 237 24.37 -0.21 -8.03
C ALA A 237 23.59 -0.71 -6.80
N HIS A 238 23.26 -1.99 -6.77
CA HIS A 238 22.63 -2.64 -5.63
C HIS A 238 23.56 -2.57 -4.39
N ASP A 239 24.83 -2.93 -4.53
CA ASP A 239 25.81 -2.92 -3.43
C ASP A 239 26.04 -1.50 -2.88
N ALA A 240 26.10 -0.50 -3.77
CA ALA A 240 26.24 0.90 -3.37
C ALA A 240 25.07 1.39 -2.51
N VAL A 241 23.84 0.96 -2.81
CA VAL A 241 22.66 1.27 -1.99
C VAL A 241 22.69 0.47 -0.67
N ALA A 242 23.07 -0.82 -0.70
CA ALA A 242 23.21 -1.64 0.51
C ALA A 242 24.16 -1.04 1.53
N ALA A 243 25.29 -0.47 1.07
CA ALA A 243 26.29 0.18 1.92
C ALA A 243 25.77 1.44 2.65
N ARG A 244 24.66 2.02 2.19
CA ARG A 244 24.02 3.18 2.84
C ARG A 244 23.10 2.81 4.00
N PHE A 245 22.80 1.52 4.18
CA PHE A 245 22.05 1.05 5.32
C PHE A 245 22.99 0.72 6.51
N PRO A 246 22.67 1.18 7.74
CA PRO A 246 23.44 0.80 8.92
C PRO A 246 23.50 -0.70 9.18
N SER A 247 22.47 -1.44 8.74
CA SER A 247 22.38 -2.90 8.85
C SER A 247 23.19 -3.64 7.79
N GLY A 248 23.76 -2.95 6.78
CA GLY A 248 24.44 -3.56 5.64
C GLY A 248 23.54 -4.34 4.69
N ARG A 249 22.21 -4.19 4.80
CA ARG A 249 21.24 -4.81 3.89
C ARG A 249 20.16 -3.83 3.45
N TRP A 250 19.61 -4.06 2.28
CA TRP A 250 18.39 -3.42 1.82
C TRP A 250 17.19 -3.73 2.71
N GLY A 251 16.17 -2.85 2.64
CA GLY A 251 14.83 -3.22 3.06
C GLY A 251 14.32 -4.39 2.23
N MET A 252 13.71 -5.37 2.87
CA MET A 252 12.99 -6.44 2.17
C MET A 252 11.50 -6.05 2.06
N PRO A 253 10.75 -6.57 1.08
CA PRO A 253 9.31 -6.30 0.96
C PRO A 253 8.51 -6.53 2.25
N ASP A 254 8.97 -7.46 3.09
CA ASP A 254 8.37 -7.76 4.39
C ASP A 254 8.60 -6.66 5.44
N ASP A 255 9.67 -5.86 5.33
CA ASP A 255 9.96 -4.81 6.32
C ASP A 255 8.86 -3.72 6.35
N PRO A 256 8.51 -3.03 5.25
CA PRO A 256 7.38 -2.11 5.24
C PRO A 256 6.03 -2.82 5.40
N ALA A 257 5.90 -4.07 4.95
CA ALA A 257 4.66 -4.82 5.09
C ALA A 257 4.28 -5.05 6.57
N ARG A 258 5.25 -5.18 7.48
CA ARG A 258 5.00 -5.27 8.93
C ARG A 258 4.32 -4.02 9.46
N LEU A 259 4.84 -2.84 9.10
CA LEU A 259 4.27 -1.57 9.52
C LEU A 259 2.87 -1.36 8.93
N LEU A 260 2.72 -1.58 7.61
CA LEU A 260 1.44 -1.42 6.92
C LEU A 260 0.37 -2.35 7.51
N THR A 261 0.73 -3.61 7.80
CA THR A 261 -0.21 -4.56 8.40
C THR A 261 -0.57 -4.17 9.84
N TRP A 262 0.40 -3.70 10.64
CA TRP A 262 0.10 -3.18 11.98
C TRP A 262 -0.83 -1.96 11.92
N LEU A 263 -0.60 -1.02 11.02
CA LEU A 263 -1.49 0.13 10.80
C LEU A 263 -2.92 -0.29 10.39
N ALA A 264 -3.08 -1.47 9.79
CA ALA A 264 -4.39 -2.02 9.45
C ALA A 264 -5.14 -2.60 10.67
N THR A 265 -4.46 -2.92 11.76
CA THR A 265 -5.06 -3.51 12.97
C THR A 265 -5.71 -2.47 13.88
N ASP A 266 -6.44 -2.94 14.88
CA ASP A 266 -7.01 -2.08 15.93
C ASP A 266 -5.98 -1.61 16.97
N GLU A 267 -4.80 -2.21 17.00
CA GLU A 267 -3.68 -1.68 17.81
C GLU A 267 -3.28 -0.27 17.35
N ALA A 268 -3.38 0.00 16.05
CA ALA A 268 -3.06 1.30 15.46
C ALA A 268 -4.27 2.26 15.32
N ARG A 269 -5.43 1.95 15.93
CA ARG A 269 -6.67 2.73 15.76
C ARG A 269 -6.57 4.21 16.12
N TRP A 270 -5.56 4.61 16.89
CA TRP A 270 -5.32 5.99 17.30
C TRP A 270 -4.28 6.71 16.43
N VAL A 271 -3.73 6.02 15.42
CA VAL A 271 -2.75 6.58 14.47
C VAL A 271 -3.48 6.95 13.18
N THR A 272 -3.55 8.23 12.88
CA THR A 272 -4.15 8.76 11.64
C THR A 272 -3.51 10.07 11.22
N GLY A 273 -3.52 10.37 9.91
CA GLY A 273 -2.96 11.58 9.34
C GLY A 273 -1.43 11.62 9.36
N GLN A 274 -0.77 10.48 9.52
CA GLN A 274 0.67 10.40 9.64
C GLN A 274 1.32 10.03 8.31
N VAL A 275 2.45 10.67 8.03
CA VAL A 275 3.45 10.22 7.06
C VAL A 275 4.59 9.62 7.86
N ILE A 276 4.89 8.35 7.64
CA ILE A 276 5.82 7.58 8.48
C ILE A 276 6.97 7.06 7.61
N ASP A 277 8.20 7.42 7.98
CA ASP A 277 9.39 6.87 7.35
C ASP A 277 9.76 5.53 7.96
N SER A 278 9.83 4.49 7.12
CA SER A 278 10.18 3.12 7.48
C SER A 278 11.38 2.66 6.66
N GLU A 279 12.51 3.34 6.81
CA GLU A 279 13.67 3.24 5.92
C GLU A 279 14.87 2.47 6.50
N GLY A 280 14.71 1.82 7.67
CA GLY A 280 15.82 1.06 8.29
C GLY A 280 17.06 1.90 8.61
N GLY A 281 16.92 3.22 8.73
CA GLY A 281 18.02 4.16 8.96
C GLY A 281 18.86 4.46 7.71
N PHE A 282 18.28 4.33 6.52
CA PHE A 282 18.94 4.64 5.24
C PHE A 282 19.60 6.02 5.25
N ARG A 283 20.87 6.06 4.92
CA ARG A 283 21.67 7.29 4.92
C ARG A 283 21.52 8.00 3.58
N ARG A 284 20.80 9.09 3.56
CA ARG A 284 20.72 10.03 2.44
C ARG A 284 21.94 10.93 2.52
N GLY A 285 22.93 10.68 1.67
CA GLY A 285 24.29 11.25 1.68
C GLY A 285 24.40 12.70 1.45
#